data_55dbdf10fae8cd49d1642d78d9a167f4
#
_entry.id   55dbdf10fae8cd49d1642d78d9a167f4
#
_cell.length_a   1.000
_cell.length_b   1.000
_cell.length_c   1.000
_cell.angle_alpha   90.00
_cell.angle_beta   90.00
_cell.angle_gamma   90.00
#
_symmetry.space_group_name_H-M   'P 1'
#
loop_
_entity.id
_entity.type
_entity.pdbx_description
1 polymer ?
#
loop_
_entity_poly.entity_id
_entity_poly.type
_entity_poly.pdbx_seq_one_letter_code
_entity_poly.pdbx_strand_id
1 'polypeptide(L)'
;SGKRVYVITATHDFRKNGVTSAYRGDEKIEVPTATRDMLFDMYREFGPDEAISVHRESMAYVVQLSEGYRLFALNDDTNKNGKSGFSDECFEWITAEAERARRDGQMIIAMTHHPLIAPSPIYAMIGKGDMLGDYEARIEQLADIGVSFIFTGHTHIHNISDHCSKRGNRLYDICTGSPIGYPGVMRTVTFADDVDITTDYVSEPQSFRDKGIKLHDALGQQLIGIIRRMIEVAATDVDRLADMAVSISIKPKLVYKFGWIIKPIFKFLNSLKVSTVARWTKKETGLKKEDYADIKDVKVVDIITELVLNLYGGESKYPPETPVYKITVGMLHIIDSILGILHIDMKKITKVAGSATELIEPLLYNANIDSYTAKLPIPRYYPQGEQGEIVEKPATSETVKKSKKGLPLIITAALILIVFLPVWLLLILIGFLSNSVKYRDKLK
;
A
#
# COMPACT_ATOMS: atom_id res chain seq x y z
N SER A 1 -14.30 -27.68 9.83
CA SER A 1 -13.16 -28.04 8.95
C SER A 1 -12.00 -28.68 9.73
N GLY A 2 -12.01 -28.62 11.06
CA GLY A 2 -10.91 -29.09 11.93
C GLY A 2 -9.62 -28.26 11.87
N LYS A 3 -9.62 -27.15 11.12
CA LYS A 3 -8.49 -26.20 11.05
C LYS A 3 -8.64 -25.13 12.13
N ARG A 4 -7.54 -24.80 12.81
CA ARG A 4 -7.49 -23.68 13.74
C ARG A 4 -7.56 -22.36 12.95
N VAL A 5 -8.23 -21.37 13.51
CA VAL A 5 -8.37 -20.03 12.95
C VAL A 5 -7.95 -19.02 14.01
N TYR A 6 -7.13 -18.06 13.63
CA TYR A 6 -6.67 -16.99 14.52
C TYR A 6 -7.06 -15.65 13.93
N VAL A 7 -7.68 -14.80 14.73
CA VAL A 7 -8.29 -13.53 14.29
C VAL A 7 -7.72 -12.38 15.09
N ILE A 8 -7.48 -11.27 14.41
CA ILE A 8 -7.25 -9.96 15.02
C ILE A 8 -8.34 -8.99 14.57
N THR A 9 -8.48 -7.89 15.29
CA THR A 9 -9.41 -6.83 14.93
C THR A 9 -8.81 -5.91 13.85
N ALA A 10 -9.70 -5.25 13.10
CA ALA A 10 -9.37 -4.27 12.07
C ALA A 10 -9.94 -2.89 12.42
N THR A 11 -9.59 -1.88 11.64
CA THR A 11 -9.94 -0.46 11.87
C THR A 11 -11.43 -0.20 12.06
N HIS A 12 -12.31 -0.99 11.40
CA HIS A 12 -13.75 -0.77 11.39
C HIS A 12 -14.54 -1.70 12.30
N ASP A 13 -13.89 -2.53 13.10
CA ASP A 13 -14.56 -3.49 14.00
C ASP A 13 -15.08 -2.84 15.28
N PHE A 14 -14.53 -1.70 15.70
CA PHE A 14 -14.89 -1.03 16.95
C PHE A 14 -15.85 0.13 16.73
N ARG A 15 -16.63 0.44 17.76
CA ARG A 15 -17.58 1.56 17.79
C ARG A 15 -16.98 2.88 17.32
N LYS A 16 -15.72 3.19 17.65
CA LYS A 16 -15.07 4.44 17.29
C LYS A 16 -14.93 4.63 15.77
N ASN A 17 -14.65 3.52 15.05
CA ASN A 17 -14.40 3.50 13.61
C ASN A 17 -15.42 2.63 12.87
N GLY A 18 -16.29 1.92 13.63
CA GLY A 18 -17.27 0.99 13.10
C GLY A 18 -18.46 1.67 12.44
N VAL A 19 -19.23 0.89 11.71
CA VAL A 19 -20.49 1.30 11.10
C VAL A 19 -21.53 1.49 12.22
N THR A 20 -22.03 2.72 12.35
CA THR A 20 -23.04 3.09 13.36
C THR A 20 -24.46 3.18 12.79
N SER A 21 -24.62 2.97 11.49
CA SER A 21 -25.91 3.03 10.80
C SER A 21 -25.98 2.03 9.65
N ALA A 22 -27.19 1.60 9.36
CA ALA A 22 -27.53 0.77 8.21
C ALA A 22 -28.77 1.34 7.50
N TYR A 23 -29.08 0.81 6.31
CA TYR A 23 -30.30 1.14 5.59
C TYR A 23 -31.26 -0.04 5.65
N ARG A 24 -32.52 0.25 5.97
CA ARG A 24 -33.65 -0.67 5.85
C ARG A 24 -34.57 -0.10 4.79
N GLY A 25 -34.45 -0.58 3.55
CA GLY A 25 -35.02 0.11 2.38
C GLY A 25 -34.32 1.47 2.20
N ASP A 26 -35.10 2.54 2.13
CA ASP A 26 -34.60 3.93 2.03
C ASP A 26 -34.37 4.61 3.38
N GLU A 27 -34.74 3.99 4.48
CA GLU A 27 -34.61 4.53 5.83
C GLU A 27 -33.22 4.23 6.40
N LYS A 28 -32.54 5.27 6.88
CA LYS A 28 -31.29 5.16 7.64
C LYS A 28 -31.62 4.91 9.10
N ILE A 29 -31.19 3.74 9.61
CA ILE A 29 -31.37 3.36 11.00
C ILE A 29 -30.01 3.31 11.73
N GLU A 30 -30.00 3.62 13.03
CA GLU A 30 -28.85 3.35 13.88
C GLU A 30 -28.76 1.86 14.18
N VAL A 31 -27.51 1.34 14.16
CA VAL A 31 -27.23 -0.04 14.54
C VAL A 31 -26.27 -0.05 15.71
N PRO A 32 -26.44 -1.02 16.65
CA PRO A 32 -25.48 -1.20 17.71
C PRO A 32 -24.14 -1.60 17.14
N THR A 33 -23.07 -1.03 17.71
CA THR A 33 -21.69 -1.35 17.34
C THR A 33 -21.04 -2.13 18.46
N ALA A 34 -20.19 -3.09 18.13
CA ALA A 34 -19.48 -3.90 19.09
C ALA A 34 -18.51 -3.04 19.93
N THR A 35 -18.46 -3.34 21.23
CA THR A 35 -17.38 -2.87 22.11
C THR A 35 -16.20 -3.82 21.99
N ARG A 36 -15.03 -3.41 22.52
CA ARG A 36 -13.85 -4.28 22.56
C ARG A 36 -14.11 -5.59 23.31
N ASP A 37 -14.81 -5.53 24.45
CA ASP A 37 -15.16 -6.71 25.21
C ASP A 37 -16.09 -7.65 24.46
N MET A 38 -17.11 -7.11 23.78
CA MET A 38 -18.00 -7.90 22.93
C MET A 38 -17.24 -8.60 21.81
N LEU A 39 -16.32 -7.90 21.14
CA LEU A 39 -15.50 -8.51 20.08
C LEU A 39 -14.57 -9.59 20.62
N PHE A 40 -13.96 -9.36 21.77
CA PHE A 40 -13.14 -10.39 22.41
C PHE A 40 -13.94 -11.67 22.70
N ASP A 41 -15.15 -11.51 23.22
CA ASP A 41 -16.03 -12.65 23.51
C ASP A 41 -16.51 -13.35 22.22
N MET A 42 -16.79 -12.59 21.16
CA MET A 42 -17.15 -13.14 19.85
C MET A 42 -15.98 -13.90 19.18
N TYR A 43 -14.76 -13.48 19.43
CA TYR A 43 -13.56 -14.08 18.81
C TYR A 43 -12.87 -15.12 19.69
N ARG A 44 -13.42 -15.44 20.88
CA ARG A 44 -12.79 -16.34 21.84
C ARG A 44 -12.33 -17.66 21.24
N GLU A 45 -13.19 -18.32 20.45
CA GLU A 45 -12.91 -19.60 19.80
C GLU A 45 -11.89 -19.49 18.64
N PHE A 46 -11.51 -18.26 18.24
CA PHE A 46 -10.61 -17.97 17.13
C PHE A 46 -9.25 -17.43 17.60
N GLY A 47 -8.73 -18.03 18.66
CA GLY A 47 -7.40 -17.76 19.19
C GLY A 47 -7.33 -17.51 20.70
N PRO A 48 -8.11 -16.57 21.28
CA PRO A 48 -8.02 -16.24 22.70
C PRO A 48 -8.17 -17.43 23.66
N ASP A 49 -9.05 -18.41 23.39
CA ASP A 49 -9.25 -19.59 24.23
C ASP A 49 -8.08 -20.61 24.16
N GLU A 50 -7.26 -20.57 23.09
CA GLU A 50 -6.04 -21.36 22.94
C GLU A 50 -4.77 -20.60 23.38
N ALA A 51 -4.91 -19.33 23.79
CA ALA A 51 -3.78 -18.47 24.06
C ALA A 51 -3.01 -18.89 25.32
N ILE A 52 -1.69 -18.89 25.22
CA ILE A 52 -0.78 -19.08 26.36
C ILE A 52 -0.54 -17.77 27.12
N SER A 53 -0.84 -16.64 26.51
CA SER A 53 -0.78 -15.29 27.10
C SER A 53 -1.75 -14.36 26.39
N VAL A 54 -2.42 -13.48 27.15
CA VAL A 54 -3.43 -12.53 26.64
C VAL A 54 -3.19 -11.16 27.26
N HIS A 55 -3.13 -10.13 26.44
CA HIS A 55 -3.20 -8.73 26.83
C HIS A 55 -4.64 -8.23 26.64
N ARG A 56 -5.47 -8.37 27.68
CA ARG A 56 -6.94 -8.17 27.60
C ARG A 56 -7.31 -6.79 27.08
N GLU A 57 -6.61 -5.74 27.52
CA GLU A 57 -6.93 -4.36 27.14
C GLU A 57 -6.81 -4.12 25.62
N SER A 58 -5.78 -4.68 24.97
CA SER A 58 -5.60 -4.58 23.53
C SER A 58 -6.26 -5.71 22.75
N MET A 59 -6.76 -6.77 23.41
CA MET A 59 -7.18 -8.02 22.80
C MET A 59 -6.04 -8.77 22.06
N ALA A 60 -4.78 -8.39 22.27
CA ALA A 60 -3.65 -9.12 21.73
C ALA A 60 -3.45 -10.45 22.50
N TYR A 61 -2.98 -11.46 21.80
CA TYR A 61 -2.73 -12.77 22.39
C TYR A 61 -1.58 -13.50 21.72
N VAL A 62 -0.99 -14.46 22.43
CA VAL A 62 0.07 -15.34 21.93
C VAL A 62 -0.41 -16.79 22.01
N VAL A 63 -0.25 -17.53 20.91
CA VAL A 63 -0.56 -18.96 20.84
C VAL A 63 0.66 -19.78 20.41
N GLN A 64 0.73 -21.02 20.90
CA GLN A 64 1.68 -22.00 20.38
C GLN A 64 1.11 -22.61 19.09
N LEU A 65 1.68 -22.28 17.91
CA LEU A 65 1.22 -22.84 16.64
C LEU A 65 1.58 -24.33 16.53
N SER A 66 2.84 -24.62 16.79
CA SER A 66 3.43 -25.96 16.80
C SER A 66 4.73 -25.92 17.59
N GLU A 67 5.41 -27.06 17.73
CA GLU A 67 6.76 -27.07 18.28
C GLU A 67 7.67 -26.13 17.48
N GLY A 68 8.38 -25.25 18.16
CA GLY A 68 9.28 -24.26 17.56
C GLY A 68 8.66 -22.95 17.06
N TYR A 69 7.31 -22.79 17.07
CA TYR A 69 6.66 -21.61 16.49
C TYR A 69 5.59 -21.00 17.40
N ARG A 70 5.73 -19.69 17.67
CA ARG A 70 4.69 -18.88 18.37
C ARG A 70 4.12 -17.83 17.45
N LEU A 71 2.79 -17.73 17.45
CA LEU A 71 2.06 -16.65 16.79
C LEU A 71 1.70 -15.56 17.78
N PHE A 72 2.10 -14.34 17.48
CA PHE A 72 1.72 -13.12 18.17
C PHE A 72 0.61 -12.44 17.37
N ALA A 73 -0.61 -12.57 17.85
CA ALA A 73 -1.79 -11.91 17.28
C ALA A 73 -1.94 -10.53 17.94
N LEU A 74 -1.49 -9.50 17.23
CA LEU A 74 -1.35 -8.16 17.76
C LEU A 74 -2.46 -7.25 17.24
N ASN A 75 -3.16 -6.56 18.13
CA ASN A 75 -4.13 -5.54 17.78
C ASN A 75 -3.47 -4.16 17.90
N ASP A 76 -3.42 -3.43 16.80
CA ASP A 76 -2.73 -2.16 16.66
C ASP A 76 -3.65 -0.93 16.76
N ASP A 77 -4.82 -1.08 17.34
CA ASP A 77 -5.79 0.01 17.55
C ASP A 77 -5.75 0.62 18.96
N THR A 78 -4.75 0.25 19.75
CA THR A 78 -4.63 0.62 21.17
C THR A 78 -3.83 1.87 21.45
N ASN A 79 -3.35 2.58 20.43
CA ASN A 79 -2.59 3.81 20.61
C ASN A 79 -3.43 4.89 21.33
N LYS A 80 -2.87 5.49 22.39
CA LYS A 80 -3.50 6.54 23.21
C LYS A 80 -3.99 7.74 22.42
N ASN A 81 -3.38 8.03 21.27
CA ASN A 81 -3.70 9.17 20.41
C ASN A 81 -4.85 8.89 19.44
N GLY A 82 -5.46 7.73 19.51
CA GLY A 82 -6.57 7.33 18.65
C GLY A 82 -6.19 7.08 17.19
N LYS A 83 -4.90 6.83 16.94
CA LYS A 83 -4.33 6.36 15.67
C LYS A 83 -4.02 4.87 15.81
N SER A 84 -3.67 4.20 14.70
CA SER A 84 -3.10 2.85 14.75
C SER A 84 -1.79 2.84 15.54
N GLY A 85 -1.49 1.72 16.18
CA GLY A 85 -0.26 1.53 16.96
C GLY A 85 -0.52 0.80 18.28
N PHE A 86 0.54 0.47 18.97
CA PHE A 86 0.49 -0.18 20.28
C PHE A 86 0.62 0.86 21.39
N SER A 87 -0.12 0.68 22.51
CA SER A 87 0.15 1.43 23.73
C SER A 87 1.51 1.01 24.32
N ASP A 88 2.07 1.82 25.20
CA ASP A 88 3.34 1.48 25.85
C ASP A 88 3.22 0.19 26.65
N GLU A 89 2.14 0.03 27.40
CA GLU A 89 1.84 -1.18 28.19
C GLU A 89 1.71 -2.43 27.29
N CYS A 90 1.02 -2.28 26.13
CA CYS A 90 0.90 -3.38 25.17
C CYS A 90 2.29 -3.74 24.58
N PHE A 91 3.11 -2.75 24.26
CA PHE A 91 4.43 -3.02 23.69
C PHE A 91 5.41 -3.62 24.71
N GLU A 92 5.34 -3.22 25.97
CA GLU A 92 6.08 -3.87 27.09
C GLU A 92 5.68 -5.34 27.21
N TRP A 93 4.37 -5.65 27.15
CA TRP A 93 3.88 -7.03 27.14
C TRP A 93 4.38 -7.81 25.92
N ILE A 94 4.32 -7.23 24.70
CA ILE A 94 4.87 -7.84 23.48
C ILE A 94 6.35 -8.20 23.68
N THR A 95 7.13 -7.27 24.23
CA THR A 95 8.56 -7.46 24.51
C THR A 95 8.82 -8.61 25.47
N ALA A 96 8.07 -8.64 26.58
CA ALA A 96 8.20 -9.72 27.58
C ALA A 96 7.85 -11.10 27.01
N GLU A 97 6.78 -11.18 26.19
CA GLU A 97 6.40 -12.43 25.52
C GLU A 97 7.44 -12.87 24.48
N ALA A 98 8.01 -11.90 23.73
CA ALA A 98 9.09 -12.19 22.79
C ALA A 98 10.34 -12.74 23.50
N GLU A 99 10.71 -12.19 24.64
CA GLU A 99 11.80 -12.73 25.47
C GLU A 99 11.53 -14.15 25.96
N ARG A 100 10.29 -14.46 26.34
CA ARG A 100 9.88 -15.82 26.72
C ARG A 100 10.00 -16.77 25.55
N ALA A 101 9.44 -16.38 24.37
CA ALA A 101 9.51 -17.18 23.16
C ALA A 101 10.98 -17.54 22.79
N ARG A 102 11.88 -16.56 22.85
CA ARG A 102 13.29 -16.78 22.55
C ARG A 102 14.00 -17.68 23.56
N ARG A 103 13.73 -17.50 24.86
CA ARG A 103 14.28 -18.41 25.89
C ARG A 103 13.86 -19.86 25.66
N ASP A 104 12.64 -20.05 25.14
CA ASP A 104 12.11 -21.36 24.80
C ASP A 104 12.54 -21.86 23.41
N GLY A 105 13.45 -21.13 22.71
CA GLY A 105 13.93 -21.48 21.39
C GLY A 105 12.90 -21.38 20.27
N GLN A 106 11.83 -20.58 20.47
CA GLN A 106 10.71 -20.47 19.54
C GLN A 106 10.95 -19.35 18.52
N MET A 107 10.59 -19.60 17.27
CA MET A 107 10.45 -18.57 16.25
C MET A 107 9.20 -17.74 16.49
N ILE A 108 9.32 -16.42 16.39
CA ILE A 108 8.22 -15.49 16.54
C ILE A 108 7.66 -15.11 15.18
N ILE A 109 6.40 -15.46 14.97
CA ILE A 109 5.59 -15.02 13.83
C ILE A 109 4.54 -14.07 14.40
N ALA A 110 4.34 -12.92 13.78
CA ALA A 110 3.35 -11.96 14.22
C ALA A 110 2.27 -11.73 13.14
N MET A 111 1.12 -11.25 13.55
CA MET A 111 0.12 -10.64 12.66
C MET A 111 -0.43 -9.37 13.30
N THR A 112 -0.65 -8.34 12.48
CA THR A 112 -1.28 -7.08 12.86
C THR A 112 -2.03 -6.51 11.66
N HIS A 113 -2.91 -5.52 11.88
CA HIS A 113 -3.75 -5.01 10.79
C HIS A 113 -3.00 -4.04 9.87
N HIS A 114 -2.33 -3.04 10.46
CA HIS A 114 -1.61 -2.03 9.67
C HIS A 114 -0.19 -2.49 9.31
N PRO A 115 0.28 -2.22 8.07
CA PRO A 115 1.64 -2.57 7.66
C PRO A 115 2.69 -1.69 8.35
N LEU A 116 3.91 -2.23 8.45
CA LEU A 116 5.06 -1.57 9.03
C LEU A 116 6.00 -1.00 7.96
N ILE A 117 5.99 -1.59 6.76
CA ILE A 117 6.85 -1.16 5.66
C ILE A 117 5.99 -0.64 4.52
N ALA A 118 6.25 0.60 4.10
CA ALA A 118 5.53 1.16 2.96
C ALA A 118 5.88 0.39 1.67
N PRO A 119 4.88 -0.04 0.88
CA PRO A 119 5.09 -0.85 -0.31
C PRO A 119 5.79 -0.10 -1.44
N SER A 120 5.87 1.23 -1.36
CA SER A 120 6.57 2.08 -2.32
C SER A 120 6.88 3.45 -1.73
N PRO A 121 7.85 4.22 -2.28
CA PRO A 121 8.15 5.58 -1.84
C PRO A 121 6.94 6.52 -1.93
N ILE A 122 6.12 6.38 -2.98
CA ILE A 122 4.90 7.19 -3.12
C ILE A 122 3.91 6.89 -1.98
N TYR A 123 3.78 5.63 -1.58
CA TYR A 123 2.92 5.25 -0.47
C TYR A 123 3.47 5.75 0.86
N ALA A 124 4.78 5.70 1.08
CA ALA A 124 5.42 6.28 2.25
C ALA A 124 5.14 7.79 2.41
N MET A 125 4.96 8.49 1.28
CA MET A 125 4.62 9.91 1.27
C MET A 125 3.15 10.18 1.63
N ILE A 126 2.21 9.42 1.04
CA ILE A 126 0.77 9.73 1.08
C ILE A 126 -0.02 8.84 2.04
N GLY A 127 0.44 7.61 2.25
CA GLY A 127 -0.23 6.57 3.05
C GLY A 127 0.26 6.48 4.50
N LYS A 128 0.94 7.50 5.03
CA LYS A 128 1.42 7.48 6.43
C LYS A 128 0.31 7.21 7.45
N GLY A 129 -0.91 7.65 7.17
CA GLY A 129 -2.07 7.43 8.03
C GLY A 129 -2.59 6.00 8.02
N ASP A 130 -2.19 5.21 7.02
CA ASP A 130 -2.60 3.82 6.80
C ASP A 130 -1.48 2.84 7.20
N MET A 131 -0.39 3.35 7.76
CA MET A 131 0.70 2.56 8.35
C MET A 131 0.48 2.40 9.84
N LEU A 132 1.14 1.42 10.44
CA LEU A 132 1.21 1.31 11.90
C LEU A 132 1.73 2.63 12.49
N GLY A 133 1.08 3.13 13.56
CA GLY A 133 1.55 4.35 14.24
C GLY A 133 2.99 4.19 14.72
N ASP A 134 3.82 5.20 14.46
CA ASP A 134 5.26 5.20 14.77
C ASP A 134 6.03 4.03 14.11
N TYR A 135 5.57 3.57 12.92
CA TYR A 135 6.09 2.39 12.24
C TYR A 135 7.61 2.40 12.06
N GLU A 136 8.23 3.56 11.83
CA GLU A 136 9.69 3.69 11.66
C GLU A 136 10.48 3.25 12.92
N ALA A 137 9.95 3.56 14.10
CA ALA A 137 10.53 3.11 15.36
C ALA A 137 10.11 1.66 15.70
N ARG A 138 8.84 1.32 15.44
CA ARG A 138 8.29 0.01 15.80
C ARG A 138 8.90 -1.13 14.98
N ILE A 139 9.24 -0.89 13.71
CA ILE A 139 9.90 -1.91 12.89
C ILE A 139 11.28 -2.28 13.43
N GLU A 140 12.09 -1.27 13.82
CA GLU A 140 13.37 -1.50 14.48
C GLU A 140 13.20 -2.31 15.77
N GLN A 141 12.24 -1.90 16.61
CA GLN A 141 11.99 -2.54 17.90
C GLN A 141 11.48 -3.97 17.74
N LEU A 142 10.54 -4.22 16.80
CA LEU A 142 10.00 -5.56 16.55
C LEU A 142 11.07 -6.50 15.98
N ALA A 143 11.88 -6.05 15.05
CA ALA A 143 13.02 -6.81 14.55
C ALA A 143 14.00 -7.15 15.70
N ASP A 144 14.30 -6.18 16.55
CA ASP A 144 15.28 -6.32 17.63
C ASP A 144 14.78 -7.15 18.82
N ILE A 145 13.48 -7.33 18.98
CA ILE A 145 12.93 -8.30 19.92
C ILE A 145 12.75 -9.71 19.30
N GLY A 146 13.08 -9.88 18.01
CA GLY A 146 13.16 -11.16 17.33
C GLY A 146 11.92 -11.56 16.52
N VAL A 147 11.04 -10.61 16.18
CA VAL A 147 9.97 -10.85 15.20
C VAL A 147 10.59 -10.97 13.82
N SER A 148 10.55 -12.15 13.21
CA SER A 148 11.14 -12.41 11.89
C SER A 148 10.14 -12.21 10.74
N PHE A 149 8.89 -12.57 10.97
CA PHE A 149 7.82 -12.48 9.97
C PHE A 149 6.59 -11.84 10.61
N ILE A 150 6.03 -10.82 9.94
CA ILE A 150 4.78 -10.21 10.35
C ILE A 150 3.81 -10.16 9.17
N PHE A 151 2.59 -10.66 9.38
CA PHE A 151 1.52 -10.65 8.39
C PHE A 151 0.64 -9.43 8.61
N THR A 152 0.43 -8.66 7.55
CA THR A 152 -0.31 -7.39 7.60
C THR A 152 -1.35 -7.28 6.48
N GLY A 153 -2.19 -6.24 6.54
CA GLY A 153 -3.25 -5.99 5.57
C GLY A 153 -3.54 -4.50 5.39
N HIS A 154 -4.75 -4.06 5.73
CA HIS A 154 -5.26 -2.69 5.73
C HIS A 154 -5.20 -1.95 4.38
N THR A 155 -4.03 -1.85 3.78
CA THR A 155 -3.81 -1.10 2.54
C THR A 155 -4.37 -1.80 1.30
N HIS A 156 -4.76 -3.06 1.42
CA HIS A 156 -5.16 -3.93 0.31
C HIS A 156 -4.08 -4.13 -0.76
N ILE A 157 -2.85 -3.68 -0.49
CA ILE A 157 -1.70 -3.84 -1.39
C ILE A 157 -1.06 -5.20 -1.13
N HIS A 158 -0.88 -5.98 -2.20
CA HIS A 158 -0.24 -7.28 -2.14
C HIS A 158 1.26 -7.11 -2.28
N ASN A 159 2.01 -7.22 -1.16
CA ASN A 159 3.43 -6.90 -1.14
C ASN A 159 4.19 -7.73 -0.11
N ILE A 160 5.47 -7.98 -0.37
CA ILE A 160 6.43 -8.50 0.59
C ILE A 160 7.59 -7.51 0.65
N SER A 161 7.86 -7.00 1.83
CA SER A 161 8.96 -6.08 2.09
C SER A 161 9.81 -6.57 3.25
N ASP A 162 11.06 -6.14 3.32
CA ASP A 162 11.95 -6.47 4.41
C ASP A 162 12.62 -5.24 5.00
N HIS A 163 12.97 -5.35 6.27
CA HIS A 163 13.75 -4.38 7.01
C HIS A 163 14.89 -5.08 7.75
N CYS A 164 16.08 -4.48 7.73
CA CYS A 164 17.21 -4.90 8.53
C CYS A 164 17.46 -3.83 9.59
N SER A 165 17.33 -4.18 10.86
CA SER A 165 17.57 -3.25 11.96
C SER A 165 19.05 -2.85 12.03
N LYS A 166 19.33 -1.79 12.78
CA LYS A 166 20.72 -1.36 13.06
C LYS A 166 21.56 -2.42 13.75
N ARG A 167 20.94 -3.41 14.39
CA ARG A 167 21.60 -4.56 15.01
C ARG A 167 21.80 -5.72 14.02
N GLY A 168 21.23 -5.65 12.83
CA GLY A 168 21.29 -6.70 11.81
C GLY A 168 20.14 -7.71 11.88
N ASN A 169 19.14 -7.48 12.74
CA ASN A 169 17.95 -8.32 12.79
C ASN A 169 17.03 -8.00 11.62
N ARG A 170 16.63 -9.04 10.88
CA ARG A 170 15.75 -8.89 9.71
C ARG A 170 14.31 -9.24 10.06
N LEU A 171 13.39 -8.40 9.60
CA LEU A 171 11.95 -8.59 9.67
C LEU A 171 11.36 -8.50 8.27
N TYR A 172 10.51 -9.47 7.91
CA TYR A 172 9.70 -9.45 6.70
C TYR A 172 8.27 -9.02 7.03
N ASP A 173 7.78 -7.98 6.34
CA ASP A 173 6.37 -7.55 6.37
C ASP A 173 5.67 -8.13 5.14
N ILE A 174 4.73 -9.04 5.39
CA ILE A 174 4.00 -9.81 4.38
C ILE A 174 2.59 -9.26 4.31
N CYS A 175 2.42 -8.14 3.59
CA CYS A 175 1.13 -7.52 3.39
C CYS A 175 0.34 -8.28 2.33
N THR A 176 -0.86 -8.77 2.71
CA THR A 176 -1.73 -9.54 1.81
C THR A 176 -2.85 -8.66 1.29
N GLY A 177 -3.06 -8.69 -0.03
CA GLY A 177 -4.16 -8.00 -0.69
C GLY A 177 -5.53 -8.47 -0.21
N SER A 178 -6.57 -7.64 -0.43
CA SER A 178 -7.92 -7.96 0.01
C SER A 178 -8.51 -9.16 -0.75
N PRO A 179 -9.21 -10.08 -0.08
CA PRO A 179 -9.89 -11.19 -0.74
C PRO A 179 -11.15 -10.73 -1.53
N ILE A 180 -11.70 -9.56 -1.22
CA ILE A 180 -12.91 -8.99 -1.84
C ILE A 180 -12.65 -7.68 -2.60
N GLY A 181 -11.39 -7.25 -2.67
CA GLY A 181 -10.90 -6.14 -3.49
C GLY A 181 -9.79 -6.62 -4.41
N TYR A 182 -9.44 -5.87 -5.46
CA TYR A 182 -8.28 -6.22 -6.29
C TYR A 182 -7.00 -6.28 -5.43
N PRO A 183 -6.18 -7.35 -5.55
CA PRO A 183 -6.20 -8.42 -6.55
C PRO A 183 -7.09 -9.64 -6.24
N GLY A 184 -7.74 -9.74 -5.08
CA GLY A 184 -8.62 -10.87 -4.73
C GLY A 184 -7.83 -12.14 -4.43
N VAL A 185 -6.93 -12.08 -3.46
CA VAL A 185 -5.91 -13.13 -3.20
C VAL A 185 -5.90 -13.61 -1.76
N MET A 186 -5.31 -14.79 -1.57
CA MET A 186 -4.92 -15.37 -0.30
C MET A 186 -3.50 -15.94 -0.41
N ARG A 187 -2.81 -16.08 0.72
CA ARG A 187 -1.47 -16.67 0.78
C ARG A 187 -1.45 -17.98 1.52
N THR A 188 -0.65 -18.89 1.01
CA THR A 188 -0.20 -20.10 1.71
C THR A 188 1.26 -19.90 2.09
N VAL A 189 1.60 -20.12 3.37
CA VAL A 189 2.95 -19.95 3.89
C VAL A 189 3.37 -21.24 4.57
N THR A 190 4.49 -21.81 4.13
CA THR A 190 5.06 -23.02 4.69
C THR A 190 6.40 -22.70 5.35
N PHE A 191 6.50 -22.96 6.63
CA PHE A 191 7.74 -22.82 7.41
C PHE A 191 8.46 -24.16 7.46
N ALA A 192 9.69 -24.18 6.95
CA ALA A 192 10.62 -25.32 6.97
C ALA A 192 12.05 -24.79 7.19
N ASP A 193 13.06 -25.25 6.44
CA ASP A 193 14.42 -24.68 6.47
C ASP A 193 14.44 -23.24 5.93
N ASP A 194 13.55 -22.97 4.97
CA ASP A 194 13.20 -21.64 4.47
C ASP A 194 11.68 -21.44 4.63
N VAL A 195 11.23 -20.23 4.36
CA VAL A 195 9.80 -19.89 4.35
C VAL A 195 9.32 -19.76 2.90
N ASP A 196 8.53 -20.73 2.45
CA ASP A 196 7.93 -20.73 1.11
C ASP A 196 6.57 -20.02 1.17
N ILE A 197 6.40 -19.03 0.32
CA ILE A 197 5.15 -18.24 0.18
C ILE A 197 4.60 -18.45 -1.22
N THR A 198 3.34 -18.86 -1.31
CA THR A 198 2.58 -18.90 -2.57
C THR A 198 1.29 -18.11 -2.42
N THR A 199 0.86 -17.50 -3.50
CA THR A 199 -0.36 -16.71 -3.55
C THR A 199 -1.33 -17.32 -4.55
N ASP A 200 -2.56 -17.54 -4.10
CA ASP A 200 -3.66 -18.02 -4.91
C ASP A 200 -4.75 -16.97 -5.00
N TYR A 201 -5.47 -16.94 -6.14
CA TYR A 201 -6.68 -16.14 -6.25
C TYR A 201 -7.81 -16.77 -5.44
N VAL A 202 -8.61 -15.92 -4.79
CA VAL A 202 -9.82 -16.36 -4.11
C VAL A 202 -10.77 -17.00 -5.12
N SER A 203 -11.33 -18.15 -4.76
CA SER A 203 -12.27 -18.88 -5.62
C SER A 203 -13.50 -18.05 -5.93
N GLU A 204 -13.97 -18.15 -7.17
CA GLU A 204 -15.15 -17.44 -7.64
C GLU A 204 -16.41 -17.86 -6.85
N PRO A 205 -17.28 -16.91 -6.47
CA PRO A 205 -18.63 -17.21 -6.02
C PRO A 205 -19.43 -18.01 -7.07
N GLN A 206 -20.41 -18.82 -6.65
CA GLN A 206 -21.20 -19.62 -7.58
C GLN A 206 -21.83 -18.80 -8.70
N SER A 207 -22.36 -17.61 -8.34
CA SER A 207 -22.96 -16.69 -9.32
C SER A 207 -21.99 -16.18 -10.39
N PHE A 208 -20.67 -16.17 -10.13
CA PHE A 208 -19.64 -15.81 -11.09
C PHE A 208 -19.27 -17.01 -11.95
N ARG A 209 -19.10 -18.20 -11.33
CA ARG A 209 -18.86 -19.46 -12.06
C ARG A 209 -19.94 -19.74 -13.09
N ASP A 210 -21.21 -19.55 -12.72
CA ASP A 210 -22.36 -19.75 -13.62
C ASP A 210 -22.33 -18.83 -14.84
N LYS A 211 -21.64 -17.69 -14.75
CA LYS A 211 -21.48 -16.70 -15.83
C LYS A 211 -20.11 -16.78 -16.52
N GLY A 212 -19.23 -17.68 -16.12
CA GLY A 212 -17.85 -17.76 -16.61
C GLY A 212 -16.98 -16.54 -16.27
N ILE A 213 -17.31 -15.80 -15.20
CA ILE A 213 -16.59 -14.60 -14.77
C ILE A 213 -15.54 -15.01 -13.73
N LYS A 214 -14.30 -14.62 -13.94
CA LYS A 214 -13.25 -14.75 -12.93
C LYS A 214 -13.32 -13.57 -11.94
N LEU A 215 -13.26 -13.87 -10.65
CA LEU A 215 -13.34 -12.85 -9.60
C LEU A 215 -12.22 -11.82 -9.72
N HIS A 216 -10.99 -12.27 -9.92
CA HIS A 216 -9.83 -11.39 -10.11
C HIS A 216 -10.04 -10.37 -11.24
N ASP A 217 -10.52 -10.84 -12.42
CA ASP A 217 -10.77 -9.96 -13.57
C ASP A 217 -11.86 -8.94 -13.26
N ALA A 218 -12.94 -9.37 -12.59
CA ALA A 218 -14.04 -8.48 -12.21
C ALA A 218 -13.58 -7.40 -11.22
N LEU A 219 -12.76 -7.76 -10.22
CA LEU A 219 -12.19 -6.82 -9.26
C LEU A 219 -11.24 -5.85 -9.94
N GLY A 220 -10.42 -6.31 -10.89
CA GLY A 220 -9.56 -5.46 -11.70
C GLY A 220 -10.34 -4.45 -12.53
N GLN A 221 -11.41 -4.91 -13.21
CA GLN A 221 -12.29 -4.02 -13.98
C GLN A 221 -13.02 -3.01 -13.10
N GLN A 222 -13.41 -3.39 -11.89
CA GLN A 222 -14.00 -2.48 -10.91
C GLN A 222 -13.01 -1.38 -10.52
N LEU A 223 -11.78 -1.73 -10.20
CA LEU A 223 -10.72 -0.76 -9.84
C LEU A 223 -10.40 0.18 -11.01
N ILE A 224 -10.25 -0.36 -12.22
CA ILE A 224 -10.07 0.44 -13.46
C ILE A 224 -11.24 1.42 -13.63
N GLY A 225 -12.47 0.95 -13.44
CA GLY A 225 -13.67 1.78 -13.55
C GLY A 225 -13.69 2.94 -12.55
N ILE A 226 -13.26 2.69 -11.31
CA ILE A 226 -13.12 3.71 -10.27
C ILE A 226 -12.09 4.76 -10.69
N ILE A 227 -10.88 4.34 -11.08
CA ILE A 227 -9.79 5.24 -11.48
C ILE A 227 -10.19 6.10 -12.67
N ARG A 228 -10.76 5.48 -13.72
CA ARG A 228 -11.22 6.22 -14.92
C ARG A 228 -12.30 7.23 -14.60
N ARG A 229 -13.27 6.87 -13.74
CA ARG A 229 -14.31 7.81 -13.29
C ARG A 229 -13.72 8.98 -12.52
N MET A 230 -12.70 8.75 -11.69
CA MET A 230 -12.02 9.83 -10.95
C MET A 230 -11.32 10.79 -11.89
N ILE A 231 -10.63 10.29 -12.90
CA ILE A 231 -9.98 11.11 -13.94
C ILE A 231 -11.02 11.92 -14.72
N GLU A 232 -12.14 11.31 -15.08
CA GLU A 232 -13.24 11.97 -15.78
C GLU A 232 -13.87 13.09 -14.93
N VAL A 233 -14.16 12.83 -13.66
CA VAL A 233 -14.68 13.83 -12.72
C VAL A 233 -13.71 15.00 -12.60
N ALA A 234 -12.42 14.74 -12.45
CA ALA A 234 -11.41 15.79 -12.38
C ALA A 234 -11.33 16.63 -13.66
N ALA A 235 -11.61 16.04 -14.83
CA ALA A 235 -11.62 16.72 -16.12
C ALA A 235 -12.90 17.50 -16.39
N THR A 236 -14.04 17.17 -15.75
CA THR A 236 -15.36 17.66 -16.14
C THR A 236 -16.15 18.33 -15.03
N ASP A 237 -16.06 17.85 -13.79
CA ASP A 237 -16.96 18.20 -12.67
C ASP A 237 -16.17 18.59 -11.43
N VAL A 238 -15.99 19.92 -11.24
CA VAL A 238 -15.22 20.47 -10.10
C VAL A 238 -15.98 20.31 -8.78
N ASP A 239 -17.32 20.34 -8.80
CA ASP A 239 -18.14 20.21 -7.58
C ASP A 239 -17.98 18.78 -7.02
N ARG A 240 -18.16 17.80 -7.88
CA ARG A 240 -17.95 16.39 -7.51
C ARG A 240 -16.52 16.09 -7.11
N LEU A 241 -15.53 16.72 -7.77
CA LEU A 241 -14.13 16.63 -7.36
C LEU A 241 -13.90 17.21 -5.97
N ALA A 242 -14.56 18.33 -5.65
CA ALA A 242 -14.48 18.95 -4.33
C ALA A 242 -15.09 18.04 -3.24
N ASP A 243 -16.21 17.39 -3.54
CA ASP A 243 -16.83 16.40 -2.64
C ASP A 243 -15.89 15.20 -2.42
N MET A 244 -15.30 14.68 -3.48
CA MET A 244 -14.30 13.59 -3.38
C MET A 244 -13.08 14.00 -2.57
N ALA A 245 -12.63 15.25 -2.69
CA ALA A 245 -11.46 15.77 -1.96
C ALA A 245 -11.68 15.79 -0.43
N VAL A 246 -12.92 15.91 0.04
CA VAL A 246 -13.27 15.83 1.47
C VAL A 246 -12.91 14.46 2.05
N SER A 247 -13.08 13.40 1.30
CA SER A 247 -12.78 12.03 1.77
C SER A 247 -11.29 11.80 2.07
N ILE A 248 -10.42 12.61 1.46
CA ILE A 248 -8.97 12.60 1.66
C ILE A 248 -8.48 13.82 2.48
N SER A 249 -9.37 14.42 3.26
CA SER A 249 -9.06 15.56 4.13
C SER A 249 -8.57 16.83 3.41
N ILE A 250 -8.80 16.94 2.10
CA ILE A 250 -8.51 18.15 1.33
C ILE A 250 -9.71 19.10 1.44
N LYS A 251 -9.43 20.36 1.77
CA LYS A 251 -10.47 21.40 1.90
C LYS A 251 -11.08 21.69 0.52
N PRO A 252 -12.40 21.61 0.33
CA PRO A 252 -13.09 21.91 -0.93
C PRO A 252 -12.71 23.25 -1.54
N LYS A 253 -12.48 24.27 -0.70
CA LYS A 253 -12.00 25.60 -1.14
C LYS A 253 -10.74 25.57 -1.97
N LEU A 254 -9.84 24.60 -1.76
CA LEU A 254 -8.62 24.43 -2.57
C LEU A 254 -8.97 23.90 -3.96
N VAL A 255 -9.91 22.96 -4.04
CA VAL A 255 -10.37 22.42 -5.33
C VAL A 255 -11.01 23.51 -6.17
N TYR A 256 -11.92 24.31 -5.58
CA TYR A 256 -12.54 25.45 -6.26
C TYR A 256 -11.52 26.51 -6.68
N LYS A 257 -10.56 26.84 -5.81
CA LYS A 257 -9.49 27.81 -6.13
C LYS A 257 -8.65 27.41 -7.33
N PHE A 258 -8.37 26.11 -7.47
CA PHE A 258 -7.48 25.57 -8.52
C PHE A 258 -8.22 24.84 -9.65
N GLY A 259 -9.55 24.74 -9.59
CA GLY A 259 -10.39 24.02 -10.58
C GLY A 259 -10.18 24.47 -12.01
N TRP A 260 -9.93 25.77 -12.21
CA TRP A 260 -9.65 26.36 -13.53
C TRP A 260 -8.34 25.83 -14.16
N ILE A 261 -7.39 25.37 -13.34
CA ILE A 261 -6.14 24.71 -13.79
C ILE A 261 -6.32 23.20 -13.86
N ILE A 262 -6.96 22.60 -12.85
CA ILE A 262 -7.16 21.16 -12.71
C ILE A 262 -7.90 20.61 -13.95
N LYS A 263 -9.02 21.20 -14.28
CA LYS A 263 -9.90 20.74 -15.37
C LYS A 263 -9.20 20.62 -16.74
N PRO A 264 -8.54 21.67 -17.29
CA PRO A 264 -7.85 21.57 -18.57
C PRO A 264 -6.67 20.59 -18.55
N ILE A 265 -6.00 20.43 -17.40
CA ILE A 265 -4.89 19.49 -17.27
C ILE A 265 -5.37 18.05 -17.33
N PHE A 266 -6.39 17.69 -16.57
CA PHE A 266 -6.95 16.33 -16.64
C PHE A 266 -7.56 16.03 -18.00
N LYS A 267 -8.17 17.04 -18.65
CA LYS A 267 -8.66 16.91 -20.03
C LYS A 267 -7.50 16.65 -21.01
N PHE A 268 -6.39 17.36 -20.88
CA PHE A 268 -5.17 17.14 -21.67
C PHE A 268 -4.60 15.75 -21.41
N LEU A 269 -4.42 15.34 -20.15
CA LEU A 269 -3.91 14.03 -19.79
C LEU A 269 -4.75 12.89 -20.37
N ASN A 270 -6.08 13.03 -20.30
CA ASN A 270 -7.01 12.04 -20.87
C ASN A 270 -6.92 11.92 -22.40
N SER A 271 -6.38 12.93 -23.08
CA SER A 271 -6.15 12.92 -24.54
C SER A 271 -4.73 12.52 -24.94
N LEU A 272 -3.77 12.52 -24.00
CA LEU A 272 -2.35 12.31 -24.27
C LEU A 272 -2.07 10.85 -24.62
N LYS A 273 -1.41 10.64 -25.78
CA LYS A 273 -1.00 9.31 -26.26
C LYS A 273 0.47 9.04 -25.96
N VAL A 274 0.80 7.75 -25.79
CA VAL A 274 2.19 7.28 -25.64
C VAL A 274 3.09 7.79 -26.77
N SER A 275 2.61 7.78 -28.03
CA SER A 275 3.38 8.30 -29.16
C SER A 275 3.76 9.77 -29.04
N THR A 276 3.00 10.58 -28.33
CA THR A 276 3.32 11.98 -28.08
C THR A 276 4.44 12.10 -27.05
N VAL A 277 4.35 11.34 -25.95
CA VAL A 277 5.37 11.29 -24.91
C VAL A 277 6.68 10.71 -25.44
N ALA A 278 6.62 9.64 -26.23
CA ALA A 278 7.79 9.03 -26.87
C ALA A 278 8.55 10.04 -27.79
N ARG A 279 7.82 10.95 -28.45
CA ARG A 279 8.48 12.04 -29.23
C ARG A 279 9.20 13.04 -28.33
N TRP A 280 8.65 13.37 -27.17
CA TRP A 280 9.28 14.29 -26.22
C TRP A 280 10.52 13.68 -25.57
N THR A 281 10.46 12.38 -25.28
CA THR A 281 11.54 11.62 -24.61
C THR A 281 12.54 11.01 -25.59
N LYS A 282 12.38 11.21 -26.91
CA LYS A 282 13.21 10.57 -27.95
C LYS A 282 14.72 10.76 -27.73
N LYS A 283 15.11 11.91 -27.22
CA LYS A 283 16.53 12.24 -27.00
C LYS A 283 17.11 11.47 -25.81
N GLU A 284 16.30 11.24 -24.79
CA GLU A 284 16.66 10.51 -23.56
C GLU A 284 16.62 9.00 -23.78
N THR A 285 15.61 8.52 -24.51
CA THR A 285 15.37 7.08 -24.68
C THR A 285 16.07 6.46 -25.87
N GLY A 286 16.37 7.27 -26.91
CA GLY A 286 16.88 6.77 -28.19
C GLY A 286 15.89 5.93 -29.01
N LEU A 287 14.64 5.76 -28.54
CA LEU A 287 13.65 4.90 -29.17
C LEU A 287 13.24 5.43 -30.56
N LYS A 288 13.07 4.51 -31.51
CA LYS A 288 12.51 4.73 -32.84
C LYS A 288 11.01 4.45 -32.83
N LYS A 289 10.28 4.87 -33.85
CA LYS A 289 8.84 4.68 -33.96
C LYS A 289 8.43 3.19 -33.98
N GLU A 290 9.29 2.37 -34.52
CA GLU A 290 9.11 0.91 -34.61
C GLU A 290 9.13 0.26 -33.21
N ASP A 291 9.94 0.78 -32.29
CA ASP A 291 10.12 0.22 -30.94
C ASP A 291 8.86 0.33 -30.06
N TYR A 292 7.93 1.25 -30.38
CA TYR A 292 6.68 1.45 -29.64
C TYR A 292 5.44 1.46 -30.56
N ALA A 293 5.52 0.81 -31.71
CA ALA A 293 4.45 0.78 -32.71
C ALA A 293 3.14 0.21 -32.12
N ASP A 294 3.25 -0.84 -31.31
CA ASP A 294 2.09 -1.55 -30.73
C ASP A 294 1.36 -0.74 -29.65
N ILE A 295 2.08 0.18 -28.98
CA ILE A 295 1.53 1.00 -27.89
C ILE A 295 1.36 2.48 -28.25
N LYS A 296 1.65 2.88 -29.50
CA LYS A 296 1.65 4.30 -29.94
C LYS A 296 0.34 5.05 -29.66
N ASP A 297 -0.78 4.36 -29.76
CA ASP A 297 -2.13 4.91 -29.60
C ASP A 297 -2.70 4.74 -28.21
N VAL A 298 -2.02 4.00 -27.31
CA VAL A 298 -2.39 3.84 -25.90
C VAL A 298 -2.38 5.22 -25.24
N LYS A 299 -3.37 5.50 -24.41
CA LYS A 299 -3.44 6.76 -23.65
C LYS A 299 -2.54 6.68 -22.41
N VAL A 300 -1.93 7.78 -22.05
CA VAL A 300 -1.09 7.88 -20.83
C VAL A 300 -1.89 7.56 -19.57
N VAL A 301 -3.16 7.91 -19.53
CA VAL A 301 -4.03 7.59 -18.39
C VAL A 301 -4.26 6.08 -18.23
N ASP A 302 -4.19 5.30 -19.31
CA ASP A 302 -4.30 3.85 -19.23
C ASP A 302 -3.02 3.26 -18.61
N ILE A 303 -1.84 3.77 -18.98
CA ILE A 303 -0.57 3.40 -18.32
C ILE A 303 -0.61 3.74 -16.83
N ILE A 304 -1.05 4.96 -16.49
CA ILE A 304 -1.18 5.38 -15.07
C ILE A 304 -2.15 4.44 -14.32
N THR A 305 -3.25 4.07 -14.95
CA THR A 305 -4.21 3.12 -14.36
C THR A 305 -3.55 1.77 -14.10
N GLU A 306 -2.75 1.26 -15.04
CA GLU A 306 -2.00 0.03 -14.85
C GLU A 306 -0.94 0.14 -13.76
N LEU A 307 -0.26 1.29 -13.59
CA LEU A 307 0.68 1.49 -12.48
C LEU A 307 -0.01 1.38 -11.12
N VAL A 308 -1.23 1.88 -11.01
CA VAL A 308 -2.03 1.72 -9.77
C VAL A 308 -2.41 0.26 -9.56
N LEU A 309 -2.83 -0.47 -10.61
CA LEU A 309 -3.09 -1.90 -10.50
C LEU A 309 -1.83 -2.68 -10.09
N ASN A 310 -0.69 -2.37 -10.70
CA ASN A 310 0.59 -3.00 -10.34
C ASN A 310 0.92 -2.80 -8.87
N LEU A 311 0.71 -1.59 -8.34
CA LEU A 311 0.93 -1.31 -6.92
C LEU A 311 0.02 -2.20 -6.04
N TYR A 312 -1.29 -2.23 -6.32
CA TYR A 312 -2.23 -3.05 -5.54
C TYR A 312 -2.00 -4.55 -5.72
N GLY A 313 -1.69 -4.98 -6.95
CA GLY A 313 -1.40 -6.37 -7.28
C GLY A 313 -0.03 -6.85 -6.81
N GLY A 314 0.89 -5.94 -6.48
CA GLY A 314 2.28 -6.31 -6.18
C GLY A 314 3.04 -6.84 -7.39
N GLU A 315 2.64 -6.45 -8.59
CA GLU A 315 3.23 -6.91 -9.85
C GLU A 315 4.18 -5.86 -10.44
N SER A 316 5.23 -6.31 -11.12
CA SER A 316 6.18 -5.48 -11.85
C SER A 316 6.06 -5.74 -13.35
N LYS A 317 5.11 -5.05 -14.01
CA LYS A 317 4.74 -5.35 -15.41
C LYS A 317 5.62 -4.72 -16.47
N TYR A 318 6.46 -3.74 -16.10
CA TYR A 318 7.26 -2.97 -17.05
C TYR A 318 8.75 -3.06 -16.74
N PRO A 319 9.42 -4.17 -17.10
CA PRO A 319 10.87 -4.29 -16.97
C PRO A 319 11.63 -3.17 -17.72
N PRO A 320 12.87 -2.84 -17.31
CA PRO A 320 13.65 -1.71 -17.85
C PRO A 320 13.87 -1.72 -19.37
N GLU A 321 13.83 -2.90 -19.99
CA GLU A 321 13.96 -3.06 -21.44
C GLU A 321 12.70 -2.64 -22.22
N THR A 322 11.54 -2.60 -21.58
CA THR A 322 10.26 -2.31 -22.24
C THR A 322 10.13 -0.86 -22.72
N PRO A 323 9.46 -0.61 -23.85
CA PRO A 323 9.23 0.74 -24.32
C PRO A 323 8.44 1.61 -23.33
N VAL A 324 7.46 1.03 -22.62
CA VAL A 324 6.66 1.75 -21.60
C VAL A 324 7.57 2.26 -20.49
N TYR A 325 8.45 1.41 -19.96
CA TYR A 325 9.40 1.82 -18.93
C TYR A 325 10.29 2.95 -19.42
N LYS A 326 10.99 2.76 -20.57
CA LYS A 326 11.91 3.74 -21.12
C LYS A 326 11.23 5.09 -21.36
N ILE A 327 10.02 5.10 -21.95
CA ILE A 327 9.27 6.33 -22.24
C ILE A 327 8.86 7.02 -20.93
N THR A 328 8.39 6.26 -19.95
CA THR A 328 7.95 6.82 -18.66
C THR A 328 9.14 7.36 -17.87
N VAL A 329 10.23 6.60 -17.74
CA VAL A 329 11.44 7.07 -17.04
C VAL A 329 12.09 8.25 -17.78
N GLY A 330 12.13 8.22 -19.12
CA GLY A 330 12.59 9.37 -19.91
C GLY A 330 11.75 10.64 -19.63
N MET A 331 10.44 10.49 -19.43
CA MET A 331 9.57 11.60 -19.02
C MET A 331 9.90 12.08 -17.61
N LEU A 332 10.09 11.16 -16.67
CA LEU A 332 10.47 11.50 -15.29
C LEU A 332 11.81 12.26 -15.24
N HIS A 333 12.80 11.88 -16.04
CA HIS A 333 14.07 12.60 -16.16
C HIS A 333 13.89 14.04 -16.69
N ILE A 334 13.00 14.24 -17.67
CA ILE A 334 12.65 15.59 -18.14
C ILE A 334 12.04 16.40 -16.99
N ILE A 335 11.15 15.81 -16.22
CA ILE A 335 10.52 16.47 -15.07
C ILE A 335 11.55 16.81 -14.01
N ASP A 336 12.43 15.88 -13.65
CA ASP A 336 13.50 16.13 -12.68
C ASP A 336 14.43 17.25 -13.14
N SER A 337 14.73 17.31 -14.44
CA SER A 337 15.49 18.42 -15.01
C SER A 337 14.78 19.77 -14.86
N ILE A 338 13.46 19.81 -15.09
CA ILE A 338 12.63 21.02 -14.92
C ILE A 338 12.57 21.43 -13.45
N LEU A 339 12.33 20.48 -12.54
CA LEU A 339 12.32 20.74 -11.10
C LEU A 339 13.66 21.30 -10.63
N GLY A 340 14.78 20.77 -11.17
CA GLY A 340 16.13 21.29 -10.90
C GLY A 340 16.34 22.72 -11.41
N ILE A 341 15.82 23.07 -12.60
CA ILE A 341 15.87 24.45 -13.13
C ILE A 341 15.05 25.41 -12.26
N LEU A 342 13.90 24.95 -11.77
CA LEU A 342 13.02 25.73 -10.90
C LEU A 342 13.50 25.75 -9.43
N HIS A 343 14.63 25.12 -9.12
CA HIS A 343 15.16 24.97 -7.78
C HIS A 343 14.15 24.32 -6.78
N ILE A 344 13.28 23.44 -7.27
CA ILE A 344 12.31 22.71 -6.45
C ILE A 344 13.02 21.49 -5.85
N ASP A 345 13.13 21.48 -4.51
CA ASP A 345 13.68 20.37 -3.74
C ASP A 345 12.59 19.35 -3.44
N MET A 346 12.57 18.27 -4.21
CA MET A 346 11.59 17.20 -4.05
C MET A 346 11.66 16.55 -2.66
N LYS A 347 12.84 16.39 -2.08
CA LYS A 347 13.00 15.80 -0.74
C LYS A 347 12.35 16.64 0.36
N LYS A 348 12.36 17.98 0.21
CA LYS A 348 11.65 18.87 1.15
C LYS A 348 10.13 18.73 1.04
N ILE A 349 9.61 18.46 -0.15
CA ILE A 349 8.17 18.33 -0.41
C ILE A 349 7.67 16.94 -0.01
N THR A 350 8.31 15.89 -0.52
CA THR A 350 7.85 14.50 -0.37
C THR A 350 8.24 13.89 0.97
N LYS A 351 9.37 14.35 1.54
CA LYS A 351 10.06 13.78 2.72
C LYS A 351 10.68 12.40 2.50
N VAL A 352 10.41 11.75 1.37
CA VAL A 352 10.81 10.36 1.07
C VAL A 352 11.69 10.21 -0.15
N ALA A 353 11.50 11.03 -1.20
CA ALA A 353 12.21 10.92 -2.48
C ALA A 353 12.83 12.24 -2.90
N GLY A 354 14.05 12.19 -3.43
CA GLY A 354 14.79 13.37 -3.92
C GLY A 354 14.44 13.78 -5.34
N SER A 355 13.78 12.90 -6.11
CA SER A 355 13.39 13.12 -7.49
C SER A 355 12.02 12.53 -7.80
N ALA A 356 11.42 12.93 -8.93
CA ALA A 356 10.20 12.33 -9.46
C ALA A 356 10.46 10.89 -9.92
N THR A 357 11.64 10.63 -10.47
CA THR A 357 12.08 9.28 -10.87
C THR A 357 12.11 8.35 -9.65
N GLU A 358 12.81 8.74 -8.59
CA GLU A 358 12.88 7.95 -7.35
C GLU A 358 11.50 7.66 -6.74
N LEU A 359 10.54 8.58 -6.93
CA LEU A 359 9.18 8.44 -6.41
C LEU A 359 8.31 7.46 -7.23
N ILE A 360 8.41 7.49 -8.55
CA ILE A 360 7.45 6.85 -9.48
C ILE A 360 8.02 5.58 -10.13
N GLU A 361 9.32 5.53 -10.42
CA GLU A 361 9.94 4.38 -11.09
C GLU A 361 9.65 3.03 -10.40
N PRO A 362 9.64 2.93 -9.05
CA PRO A 362 9.30 1.69 -8.35
C PRO A 362 7.88 1.15 -8.61
N LEU A 363 6.97 1.98 -9.16
CA LEU A 363 5.63 1.53 -9.59
C LEU A 363 5.67 0.86 -10.97
N LEU A 364 6.66 1.17 -11.80
CA LEU A 364 6.84 0.54 -13.11
C LEU A 364 7.45 -0.84 -12.96
N TYR A 365 8.53 -0.90 -12.22
CA TYR A 365 9.31 -2.08 -11.99
C TYR A 365 9.98 -2.04 -10.63
N ASN A 366 9.82 -3.10 -9.88
CA ASN A 366 10.45 -3.29 -8.59
C ASN A 366 11.18 -4.65 -8.62
N ALA A 367 12.50 -4.63 -8.54
CA ALA A 367 13.33 -5.84 -8.49
C ALA A 367 13.34 -6.52 -7.10
N ASN A 368 12.44 -6.11 -6.20
CA ASN A 368 12.31 -6.67 -4.86
C ASN A 368 11.74 -8.09 -4.89
N ILE A 369 11.43 -8.61 -3.70
CA ILE A 369 10.85 -9.94 -3.48
C ILE A 369 9.56 -10.07 -4.30
N ASP A 370 9.43 -11.15 -5.05
CA ASP A 370 8.19 -11.48 -5.76
C ASP A 370 7.06 -11.62 -4.75
N SER A 371 5.99 -10.86 -4.97
CA SER A 371 4.86 -10.82 -4.03
C SER A 371 3.93 -12.03 -4.15
N TYR A 372 4.00 -12.80 -5.24
CA TYR A 372 3.19 -14.00 -5.46
C TYR A 372 3.87 -15.29 -5.05
N THR A 373 5.15 -15.41 -5.37
CA THR A 373 5.96 -16.57 -5.00
C THR A 373 7.26 -16.07 -4.40
N ALA A 374 7.54 -16.45 -3.16
CA ALA A 374 8.78 -16.08 -2.51
C ALA A 374 9.33 -17.26 -1.71
N LYS A 375 10.65 -17.37 -1.71
CA LYS A 375 11.38 -18.23 -0.80
C LYS A 375 12.27 -17.36 0.06
N LEU A 376 11.92 -17.23 1.33
CA LEU A 376 12.59 -16.32 2.26
C LEU A 376 13.46 -17.13 3.23
N PRO A 377 14.72 -16.74 3.43
CA PRO A 377 15.54 -17.38 4.44
C PRO A 377 15.00 -17.04 5.83
N ILE A 378 15.09 -17.98 6.77
CA ILE A 378 14.82 -17.72 8.17
C ILE A 378 15.92 -16.79 8.73
N PRO A 379 15.56 -15.57 9.20
CA PRO A 379 16.55 -14.63 9.68
C PRO A 379 17.25 -15.14 10.95
N ARG A 380 18.56 -14.99 11.02
CA ARG A 380 19.27 -15.15 12.27
C ARG A 380 18.93 -13.99 13.21
N TYR A 381 18.70 -14.32 14.46
CA TYR A 381 18.51 -13.34 15.53
C TYR A 381 19.84 -12.99 16.22
N TYR A 382 20.06 -11.69 16.42
CA TYR A 382 21.20 -11.14 17.15
C TYR A 382 20.68 -10.44 18.42
N PRO A 383 20.95 -10.98 19.62
CA PRO A 383 20.52 -10.38 20.88
C PRO A 383 21.23 -9.07 21.18
N GLN A 384 20.81 -8.40 22.26
CA GLN A 384 21.45 -7.16 22.70
C GLN A 384 22.93 -7.42 23.04
N GLY A 385 23.82 -6.61 22.47
CA GLY A 385 25.29 -6.75 22.60
C GLY A 385 25.95 -7.52 21.46
N GLU A 386 25.18 -8.19 20.61
CA GLU A 386 25.64 -8.79 19.34
C GLU A 386 25.22 -7.91 18.16
N GLN A 387 25.98 -8.00 17.07
CA GLN A 387 25.68 -7.27 15.83
C GLN A 387 25.82 -8.22 14.64
N GLY A 388 24.81 -8.24 13.79
CA GLY A 388 24.80 -8.94 12.52
C GLY A 388 25.32 -8.08 11.37
N GLU A 389 25.40 -8.67 10.20
CA GLU A 389 25.75 -7.97 8.98
C GLU A 389 24.58 -7.05 8.56
N ILE A 390 24.88 -5.74 8.39
CA ILE A 390 23.90 -4.77 7.90
C ILE A 390 23.95 -4.79 6.37
N VAL A 391 22.92 -5.33 5.75
CA VAL A 391 22.77 -5.28 4.30
C VAL A 391 22.09 -3.97 3.93
N GLU A 392 22.87 -2.98 3.50
CA GLU A 392 22.32 -1.75 2.93
C GLU A 392 21.69 -2.05 1.55
N LYS A 393 20.46 -1.61 1.34
CA LYS A 393 19.84 -1.66 0.00
C LYS A 393 20.64 -0.73 -0.93
N PRO A 394 20.99 -1.17 -2.15
CA PRO A 394 21.70 -0.30 -3.08
C PRO A 394 20.89 0.96 -3.36
N ALA A 395 21.52 2.11 -3.19
CA ALA A 395 20.92 3.40 -3.52
C ALA A 395 20.67 3.46 -5.04
N THR A 396 19.40 3.53 -5.44
CA THR A 396 19.04 3.82 -6.82
C THR A 396 19.30 5.30 -7.09
N SER A 397 20.47 5.65 -7.66
CA SER A 397 20.61 6.93 -8.36
C SER A 397 21.85 6.98 -9.24
N GLU A 398 21.64 7.00 -10.54
CA GLU A 398 22.56 7.68 -11.45
C GLU A 398 22.20 9.16 -11.50
N THR A 399 23.19 10.02 -11.30
CA THR A 399 23.06 11.47 -11.36
C THR A 399 22.69 11.94 -12.77
N VAL A 400 21.49 12.47 -12.92
CA VAL A 400 20.98 13.02 -14.20
C VAL A 400 21.79 14.23 -14.64
N LYS A 401 22.35 14.19 -15.86
CA LYS A 401 23.01 15.35 -16.51
C LYS A 401 21.98 16.42 -16.85
N LYS A 402 22.20 17.66 -16.36
CA LYS A 402 21.32 18.81 -16.59
C LYS A 402 21.18 19.15 -18.08
N SER A 403 19.97 19.09 -18.63
CA SER A 403 19.62 19.60 -19.95
C SER A 403 19.21 21.08 -19.89
N LYS A 404 19.74 21.90 -20.81
CA LYS A 404 19.60 23.38 -20.81
C LYS A 404 18.54 23.89 -21.80
N LYS A 405 17.40 23.27 -22.04
CA LYS A 405 16.35 23.86 -22.90
C LYS A 405 15.00 23.88 -22.18
N GLY A 406 14.47 25.09 -21.94
CA GLY A 406 13.17 25.30 -21.34
C GLY A 406 12.01 24.84 -22.22
N LEU A 407 11.10 24.09 -21.66
CA LEU A 407 9.78 23.80 -22.25
C LEU A 407 8.80 24.95 -21.97
N PRO A 408 7.76 25.15 -22.81
CA PRO A 408 6.70 26.11 -22.52
C PRO A 408 6.05 25.85 -21.16
N LEU A 409 5.72 26.93 -20.43
CA LEU A 409 5.20 26.87 -19.03
C LEU A 409 3.99 25.93 -18.86
N ILE A 410 3.12 25.86 -19.86
CA ILE A 410 1.93 25.00 -19.87
C ILE A 410 2.32 23.52 -19.92
N ILE A 411 3.33 23.17 -20.72
CA ILE A 411 3.85 21.79 -20.80
C ILE A 411 4.55 21.44 -19.49
N THR A 412 5.31 22.37 -18.93
CA THR A 412 5.96 22.20 -17.61
C THR A 412 4.95 21.95 -16.50
N ALA A 413 3.86 22.73 -16.44
CA ALA A 413 2.78 22.54 -15.46
C ALA A 413 2.05 21.21 -15.68
N ALA A 414 1.80 20.82 -16.94
CA ALA A 414 1.19 19.53 -17.26
C ALA A 414 2.09 18.35 -16.87
N LEU A 415 3.41 18.47 -17.09
CA LEU A 415 4.38 17.44 -16.73
C LEU A 415 4.52 17.26 -15.21
N ILE A 416 4.56 18.36 -14.45
CA ILE A 416 4.55 18.31 -12.98
C ILE A 416 3.29 17.60 -12.47
N LEU A 417 2.14 17.86 -13.10
CA LEU A 417 0.88 17.21 -12.73
C LEU A 417 0.80 15.75 -13.17
N ILE A 418 1.44 15.34 -14.26
CA ILE A 418 1.56 13.93 -14.66
C ILE A 418 2.25 13.11 -13.56
N VAL A 419 3.28 13.67 -12.92
CA VAL A 419 3.98 13.01 -11.79
C VAL A 419 3.08 12.91 -10.56
N PHE A 420 2.33 13.98 -10.28
CA PHE A 420 1.44 14.00 -9.12
C PHE A 420 0.09 13.33 -9.39
N LEU A 421 -0.26 13.00 -10.64
CA LEU A 421 -1.52 12.34 -10.95
C LEU A 421 -1.64 10.93 -10.33
N PRO A 422 -0.66 10.03 -10.41
CA PRO A 422 -0.70 8.78 -9.67
C PRO A 422 -0.84 9.00 -8.17
N VAL A 423 -0.15 10.01 -7.62
CA VAL A 423 -0.25 10.42 -6.21
C VAL A 423 -1.69 10.84 -5.88
N TRP A 424 -2.29 11.69 -6.70
CA TRP A 424 -3.65 12.17 -6.51
C TRP A 424 -4.68 11.04 -6.62
N LEU A 425 -4.55 10.19 -7.63
CA LEU A 425 -5.44 9.04 -7.82
C LEU A 425 -5.33 8.06 -6.66
N LEU A 426 -4.11 7.81 -6.18
CA LEU A 426 -3.87 6.93 -5.05
C LEU A 426 -4.45 7.52 -3.75
N LEU A 427 -4.24 8.82 -3.48
CA LEU A 427 -4.83 9.53 -2.33
C LEU A 427 -6.35 9.44 -2.33
N ILE A 428 -6.99 9.71 -3.46
CA ILE A 428 -8.44 9.65 -3.57
C ILE A 428 -8.92 8.19 -3.42
N LEU A 429 -8.20 7.22 -3.99
CA LEU A 429 -8.55 5.81 -3.89
C LEU A 429 -8.43 5.30 -2.45
N ILE A 430 -7.35 5.64 -1.75
CA ILE A 430 -7.15 5.34 -0.32
C ILE A 430 -8.26 6.00 0.50
N GLY A 431 -8.52 7.29 0.29
CA GLY A 431 -9.61 8.00 0.97
C GLY A 431 -10.99 7.43 0.65
N PHE A 432 -11.22 6.95 -0.57
CA PHE A 432 -12.46 6.30 -0.96
C PHE A 432 -12.61 4.93 -0.29
N LEU A 433 -11.57 4.11 -0.26
CA LEU A 433 -11.59 2.79 0.36
C LEU A 433 -11.68 2.89 1.90
N SER A 434 -10.96 3.83 2.51
CA SER A 434 -10.97 4.04 3.97
C SER A 434 -12.21 4.77 4.49
N ASN A 435 -12.90 5.56 3.65
CA ASN A 435 -14.08 6.36 4.03
C ASN A 435 -15.35 6.01 3.24
N SER A 436 -15.42 4.87 2.58
CA SER A 436 -16.56 4.48 1.73
C SER A 436 -17.92 4.54 2.45
N VAL A 437 -17.93 4.34 3.76
CA VAL A 437 -19.14 4.43 4.60
C VAL A 437 -19.58 5.89 4.84
N LYS A 438 -18.65 6.84 5.00
CA LYS A 438 -19.00 8.27 5.19
C LYS A 438 -19.51 8.95 3.92
N TYR A 439 -19.14 8.41 2.77
CA TYR A 439 -19.46 9.01 1.46
C TYR A 439 -20.91 8.74 1.02
N ARG A 440 -21.45 7.59 1.40
CA ARG A 440 -22.82 7.19 1.04
C ARG A 440 -23.88 8.14 1.60
N ASP A 441 -23.59 8.79 2.72
CA ASP A 441 -24.49 9.73 3.39
C ASP A 441 -24.51 11.13 2.77
N LYS A 442 -23.55 11.47 1.91
CA LYS A 442 -23.43 12.78 1.26
C LYS A 442 -23.81 12.79 -0.22
N LEU A 443 -24.05 11.61 -0.81
CA LEU A 443 -24.45 11.45 -2.22
C LEU A 443 -25.97 11.37 -2.41
N LYS A 444 -26.75 11.53 -1.33
CA LYS A 444 -28.18 11.79 -1.33
C LYS A 444 -28.44 13.25 -0.95
#